data_d55fc62832f516c7b7c8f93c2a72f7e0
#
_entry.id   d55fc62832f516c7b7c8f93c2a72f7e0
#
_cell.length_a   1.000
_cell.length_b   1.000
_cell.length_c   1.000
_cell.angle_alpha   90.00
_cell.angle_beta   90.00
_cell.angle_gamma   90.00
#
_symmetry.space_group_name_H-M   'P 1'
#
loop_
_entity.id
_entity.type
_entity.pdbx_description
1 polymer ?
#
loop_
_entity_poly.entity_id
_entity_poly.type
_entity_poly.pdbx_seq_one_letter_code
_entity_poly.pdbx_strand_id
1 'polypeptide(L)'
;HYRYDRAVNLGPQVVRLRPAPHSRTRILSYALKVEPREHFINWQQDPQGNYLARLVFPEKTREFKVEVDLVAEMAVFNPFDFFLEPYAERIPFAYTEGEQRELAPYLVKLPATPLFAKYLAGISREPVPSIDFLVELNQRLSADIRYLIRMEPGVQTPEQSLEPAAGSGRDSAWLLVQ
;
A
#
# COMPACT_ATOMS: atom_id res chain seq x y z
N HIS A 1 1.92 21.15 2.50
CA HIS A 1 2.24 22.54 2.16
C HIS A 1 3.75 22.73 2.16
N TYR A 2 4.31 23.18 1.03
CA TYR A 2 5.72 23.54 0.87
C TYR A 2 5.81 25.05 0.62
N ARG A 3 6.74 25.71 1.30
CA ARG A 3 7.08 27.11 1.09
C ARG A 3 8.54 27.22 0.71
N TYR A 4 8.82 28.03 -0.31
CA TYR A 4 10.15 28.22 -0.85
C TYR A 4 10.66 29.63 -0.51
N ASP A 5 11.94 29.75 -0.21
CA ASP A 5 12.62 31.03 0.08
C ASP A 5 12.63 31.97 -1.14
N ARG A 6 12.52 31.41 -2.32
CA ARG A 6 12.48 32.12 -3.62
C ARG A 6 11.47 31.49 -4.57
N ALA A 7 11.12 32.19 -5.63
CA ALA A 7 10.28 31.65 -6.69
C ALA A 7 11.04 30.56 -7.47
N VAL A 8 10.46 29.36 -7.53
CA VAL A 8 11.02 28.17 -8.16
C VAL A 8 10.13 27.68 -9.29
N ASN A 9 10.70 27.04 -10.30
CA ASN A 9 9.92 26.26 -11.25
C ASN A 9 9.57 24.92 -10.61
N LEU A 10 8.28 24.63 -10.51
CA LEU A 10 7.83 23.29 -10.11
C LEU A 10 7.86 22.36 -11.33
N GLY A 11 8.59 21.27 -11.23
CA GLY A 11 8.46 20.17 -12.16
C GLY A 11 7.07 19.51 -12.05
N PRO A 12 6.69 18.65 -13.00
CA PRO A 12 5.43 17.93 -12.96
C PRO A 12 5.29 17.14 -11.64
N GLN A 13 4.13 17.26 -10.99
CA GLN A 13 3.81 16.55 -9.76
C GLN A 13 2.76 15.48 -10.04
N VAL A 14 2.81 14.37 -9.31
CA VAL A 14 1.80 13.32 -9.35
C VAL A 14 1.23 13.13 -7.96
N VAL A 15 -0.09 13.35 -7.84
CA VAL A 15 -0.83 13.22 -6.59
C VAL A 15 -1.70 11.97 -6.65
N ARG A 16 -1.53 11.05 -5.68
CA ARG A 16 -2.27 9.80 -5.53
C ARG A 16 -3.06 9.78 -4.23
N LEU A 17 -3.94 10.76 -4.07
CA LEU A 17 -4.74 10.96 -2.84
C LEU A 17 -6.24 10.80 -3.07
N ARG A 18 -6.67 10.23 -4.19
CA ARG A 18 -8.06 9.89 -4.45
C ARG A 18 -8.26 8.39 -4.25
N PRO A 19 -9.28 7.97 -3.47
CA PRO A 19 -9.60 6.55 -3.32
C PRO A 19 -9.84 5.88 -4.67
N ALA A 20 -9.39 4.66 -4.81
CA ALA A 20 -9.59 3.88 -6.03
C ALA A 20 -11.09 3.59 -6.25
N PRO A 21 -11.54 3.47 -7.53
CA PRO A 21 -12.96 3.23 -7.83
C PRO A 21 -13.48 1.89 -7.28
N HIS A 22 -12.58 0.94 -7.05
CA HIS A 22 -12.90 -0.38 -6.47
C HIS A 22 -12.81 -0.42 -4.94
N SER A 23 -12.64 0.73 -4.27
CA SER A 23 -12.68 0.80 -2.80
C SER A 23 -14.05 0.34 -2.29
N ARG A 24 -14.07 -0.59 -1.32
CA ARG A 24 -15.32 -1.03 -0.66
C ARG A 24 -15.96 0.08 0.17
N THR A 25 -15.16 1.03 0.68
CA THR A 25 -15.64 2.18 1.43
C THR A 25 -16.34 3.16 0.50
N ARG A 26 -17.59 3.48 0.79
CA ARG A 26 -18.37 4.43 0.01
C ARG A 26 -17.82 5.85 0.20
N ILE A 27 -17.43 6.47 -0.89
CA ILE A 27 -16.96 7.85 -0.90
C ILE A 27 -18.14 8.76 -1.22
N LEU A 28 -18.53 9.59 -0.25
CA LEU A 28 -19.66 10.51 -0.37
C LEU A 28 -19.25 11.81 -1.07
N SER A 29 -18.05 12.30 -0.79
CA SER A 29 -17.48 13.45 -1.50
C SER A 29 -15.96 13.38 -1.55
N TYR A 30 -15.38 13.99 -2.57
CA TYR A 30 -13.96 14.16 -2.74
C TYR A 30 -13.67 15.50 -3.41
N ALA A 31 -12.76 16.28 -2.85
CA ALA A 31 -12.26 17.50 -3.46
C ALA A 31 -10.72 17.55 -3.36
N LEU A 32 -10.08 17.93 -4.45
CA LEU A 32 -8.65 18.20 -4.53
C LEU A 32 -8.47 19.69 -4.83
N LYS A 33 -7.80 20.40 -3.93
CA LYS A 33 -7.42 21.82 -4.10
C LYS A 33 -5.90 21.88 -4.20
N VAL A 34 -5.41 22.65 -5.17
CA VAL A 34 -3.98 22.79 -5.44
C VAL A 34 -3.64 24.28 -5.57
N GLU A 35 -2.56 24.68 -4.94
CA GLU A 35 -1.95 25.99 -5.11
C GLU A 35 -0.51 25.84 -5.61
N PRO A 36 -0.06 26.67 -6.57
CA PRO A 36 -0.77 27.83 -7.15
C PRO A 36 -1.96 27.40 -8.01
N ARG A 37 -2.93 28.31 -8.18
CA ARG A 37 -4.18 28.07 -8.96
C ARG A 37 -3.91 27.91 -10.46
N GLU A 38 -2.89 28.56 -10.96
CA GLU A 38 -2.44 28.48 -12.35
C GLU A 38 -1.68 27.17 -12.55
N HIS A 39 -2.42 26.09 -12.75
CA HIS A 39 -1.90 24.77 -13.05
C HIS A 39 -2.81 24.03 -14.03
N PHE A 40 -2.21 23.08 -14.73
CA PHE A 40 -2.97 22.09 -15.51
C PHE A 40 -3.07 20.81 -14.70
N ILE A 41 -4.24 20.21 -14.71
CA ILE A 41 -4.50 18.92 -14.06
C ILE A 41 -4.98 17.92 -15.11
N ASN A 42 -4.35 16.74 -15.14
CA ASN A 42 -4.77 15.62 -15.95
C ASN A 42 -4.97 14.40 -15.04
N TRP A 43 -6.20 13.90 -15.01
CA TRP A 43 -6.54 12.69 -14.28
C TRP A 43 -6.26 11.46 -15.13
N GLN A 44 -5.59 10.50 -14.54
CA GLN A 44 -5.22 9.22 -15.14
C GLN A 44 -5.56 8.09 -14.18
N GLN A 45 -5.53 6.87 -14.70
CA GLN A 45 -5.49 5.65 -13.88
C GLN A 45 -4.21 4.89 -14.19
N ASP A 46 -3.60 4.31 -13.17
CA ASP A 46 -2.49 3.40 -13.36
C ASP A 46 -3.00 1.99 -13.79
N PRO A 47 -2.13 1.05 -14.15
CA PRO A 47 -2.54 -0.29 -14.54
C PRO A 47 -3.31 -1.06 -13.46
N GLN A 48 -3.19 -0.67 -12.18
CA GLN A 48 -3.92 -1.23 -11.05
C GLN A 48 -5.26 -0.53 -10.80
N GLY A 49 -5.64 0.44 -11.65
CA GLY A 49 -6.90 1.17 -11.56
C GLY A 49 -6.91 2.30 -10.53
N ASN A 50 -5.76 2.65 -9.93
CA ASN A 50 -5.71 3.76 -8.97
C ASN A 50 -5.74 5.10 -9.67
N TYR A 51 -6.45 6.08 -9.09
CA TYR A 51 -6.45 7.44 -9.59
C TYR A 51 -5.14 8.16 -9.29
N LEU A 52 -4.65 8.87 -10.29
CA LEU A 52 -3.57 9.83 -10.13
C LEU A 52 -3.88 11.14 -10.86
N ALA A 53 -3.55 12.24 -10.21
CA ALA A 53 -3.63 13.57 -10.77
C ALA A 53 -2.22 14.03 -11.17
N ARG A 54 -1.98 14.22 -12.45
CA ARG A 54 -0.75 14.81 -12.95
C ARG A 54 -0.92 16.32 -13.07
N LEU A 55 -0.09 17.05 -12.34
CA LEU A 55 -0.09 18.50 -12.25
C LEU A 55 1.10 19.07 -13.00
N VAL A 56 0.88 20.15 -13.77
CA VAL A 56 1.92 20.89 -14.45
C VAL A 56 1.73 22.38 -14.15
N PHE A 57 2.81 23.03 -13.77
CA PHE A 57 2.82 24.44 -13.34
C PHE A 57 3.57 25.27 -14.40
N PRO A 58 2.88 26.19 -15.10
CA PRO A 58 3.53 27.00 -16.12
C PRO A 58 4.38 28.12 -15.54
N GLU A 59 4.03 28.60 -14.34
CA GLU A 59 4.64 29.77 -13.72
C GLU A 59 5.51 29.40 -12.53
N LYS A 60 6.51 30.26 -12.23
CA LYS A 60 7.28 30.15 -10.98
C LYS A 60 6.42 30.46 -9.78
N THR A 61 6.61 29.69 -8.71
CA THR A 61 5.86 29.88 -7.45
C THR A 61 6.76 29.87 -6.24
N ARG A 62 6.29 30.48 -5.16
CA ARG A 62 6.91 30.42 -3.83
C ARG A 62 6.26 29.41 -2.91
N GLU A 63 5.17 28.78 -3.36
CA GLU A 63 4.50 27.75 -2.56
C GLU A 63 3.93 26.65 -3.43
N PHE A 64 3.80 25.49 -2.84
CA PHE A 64 3.05 24.37 -3.37
C PHE A 64 2.21 23.79 -2.24
N LYS A 65 0.89 23.84 -2.39
CA LYS A 65 -0.05 23.30 -1.41
C LYS A 65 -1.00 22.33 -2.10
N VAL A 66 -1.16 21.18 -1.50
CA VAL A 66 -2.19 20.19 -1.87
C VAL A 66 -3.09 20.02 -0.65
N GLU A 67 -4.39 20.17 -0.85
CA GLU A 67 -5.42 19.95 0.14
C GLU A 67 -6.44 18.97 -0.42
N VAL A 68 -6.69 17.90 0.31
CA VAL A 68 -7.73 16.92 -0.01
C VAL A 68 -8.79 16.96 1.06
N ASP A 69 -10.03 17.12 0.62
CA ASP A 69 -11.23 17.00 1.44
C ASP A 69 -11.97 15.73 1.01
N LEU A 70 -12.19 14.82 1.96
CA LEU A 70 -12.78 13.52 1.70
C LEU A 70 -13.81 13.19 2.77
N VAL A 71 -15.01 12.85 2.34
CA VAL A 71 -16.06 12.30 3.20
C VAL A 71 -16.30 10.85 2.79
N ALA A 72 -16.05 9.92 3.72
CA ALA A 72 -16.23 8.50 3.53
C ALA A 72 -17.22 7.93 4.55
N GLU A 73 -18.09 7.05 4.09
CA GLU A 73 -19.03 6.33 4.96
C GLU A 73 -18.35 5.06 5.47
N MET A 74 -17.96 5.07 6.75
CA MET A 74 -17.33 3.94 7.41
C MET A 74 -18.41 2.93 7.83
N ALA A 75 -18.68 1.96 6.98
CA ALA A 75 -19.55 0.83 7.30
C ALA A 75 -18.70 -0.32 7.89
N VAL A 76 -19.26 -0.99 8.90
CA VAL A 76 -18.66 -2.22 9.42
C VAL A 76 -19.03 -3.36 8.47
N PHE A 77 -18.02 -3.91 7.82
CA PHE A 77 -18.18 -5.11 6.98
C PHE A 77 -17.64 -6.32 7.73
N ASN A 78 -18.31 -7.45 7.56
CA ASN A 78 -17.72 -8.72 7.94
C ASN A 78 -16.46 -8.94 7.07
N PRO A 79 -15.25 -9.02 7.64
CA PRO A 79 -14.03 -9.21 6.85
C PRO A 79 -14.00 -10.57 6.13
N PHE A 80 -14.83 -11.52 6.57
CA PHE A 80 -14.96 -12.86 6.00
C PHE A 80 -16.15 -13.01 5.04
N ASP A 81 -16.77 -11.90 4.62
CA ASP A 81 -17.85 -11.91 3.61
C ASP A 81 -17.26 -12.00 2.19
N PHE A 82 -16.69 -13.16 1.88
CA PHE A 82 -16.15 -13.54 0.58
C PHE A 82 -16.15 -15.06 0.42
N PHE A 83 -16.03 -15.52 -0.81
CA PHE A 83 -15.81 -16.92 -1.14
C PHE A 83 -14.41 -17.10 -1.69
N LEU A 84 -13.78 -18.21 -1.33
CA LEU A 84 -12.53 -18.64 -1.94
C LEU A 84 -12.81 -19.57 -3.11
N GLU A 85 -11.98 -19.49 -4.14
CA GLU A 85 -11.97 -20.52 -5.17
C GLU A 85 -11.60 -21.88 -4.54
N PRO A 86 -12.21 -22.98 -4.96
CA PRO A 86 -11.98 -24.28 -4.32
C PRO A 86 -10.50 -24.68 -4.22
N TYR A 87 -9.69 -24.33 -5.22
CA TYR A 87 -8.26 -24.63 -5.21
C TYR A 87 -7.48 -23.81 -4.19
N ALA A 88 -8.02 -22.67 -3.74
CA ALA A 88 -7.37 -21.73 -2.81
C ALA A 88 -7.88 -21.86 -1.36
N GLU A 89 -8.80 -22.80 -1.08
CA GLU A 89 -9.33 -23.02 0.27
C GLU A 89 -8.25 -23.46 1.27
N ARG A 90 -7.17 -24.06 0.79
CA ARG A 90 -6.06 -24.54 1.62
C ARG A 90 -4.71 -24.09 1.07
N ILE A 91 -3.80 -23.70 1.95
CA ILE A 91 -2.39 -23.40 1.63
C ILE A 91 -1.55 -24.65 1.88
N PRO A 92 -0.54 -24.94 1.06
CA PRO A 92 -0.14 -24.23 -0.16
C PRO A 92 -1.04 -24.56 -1.36
N PHE A 93 -1.29 -23.57 -2.22
CA PHE A 93 -1.98 -23.76 -3.49
C PHE A 93 -1.20 -23.13 -4.65
N ALA A 94 -1.60 -23.41 -5.86
CA ALA A 94 -1.03 -22.81 -7.07
C ALA A 94 -2.08 -22.02 -7.81
N TYR A 95 -1.73 -20.82 -8.26
CA TYR A 95 -2.55 -20.02 -9.17
C TYR A 95 -2.63 -20.69 -10.55
N THR A 96 -3.73 -20.50 -11.24
CA THR A 96 -3.86 -20.88 -12.65
C THR A 96 -2.84 -20.11 -13.51
N GLU A 97 -2.55 -20.60 -14.71
CA GLU A 97 -1.60 -19.95 -15.63
C GLU A 97 -2.02 -18.50 -15.99
N GLY A 98 -3.34 -18.27 -16.12
CA GLY A 98 -3.88 -16.92 -16.34
C GLY A 98 -3.61 -15.98 -15.17
N GLU A 99 -3.97 -16.41 -13.97
CA GLU A 99 -3.75 -15.64 -12.74
C GLU A 99 -2.27 -15.39 -12.46
N GLN A 100 -1.40 -16.36 -12.71
CA GLN A 100 0.06 -16.16 -12.57
C GLN A 100 0.58 -15.03 -13.45
N ARG A 101 0.08 -14.90 -14.67
CA ARG A 101 0.45 -13.80 -15.58
C ARG A 101 -0.08 -12.45 -15.09
N GLU A 102 -1.34 -12.41 -14.64
CA GLU A 102 -1.96 -11.18 -14.15
C GLU A 102 -1.35 -10.72 -12.82
N LEU A 103 -1.04 -11.67 -11.94
CA LEU A 103 -0.46 -11.41 -10.61
C LEU A 103 1.07 -11.31 -10.62
N ALA A 104 1.74 -11.51 -11.76
CA ALA A 104 3.20 -11.54 -11.83
C ALA A 104 3.89 -10.37 -11.11
N PRO A 105 3.43 -9.10 -11.20
CA PRO A 105 4.03 -7.99 -10.46
C PRO A 105 3.95 -8.13 -8.93
N TYR A 106 2.94 -8.83 -8.42
CA TYR A 106 2.70 -9.06 -6.99
C TYR A 106 3.38 -10.33 -6.46
N LEU A 107 3.85 -11.20 -7.34
CA LEU A 107 4.52 -12.44 -7.00
C LEU A 107 6.07 -12.31 -7.00
N VAL A 108 6.57 -11.09 -7.20
CA VAL A 108 8.01 -10.80 -7.10
C VAL A 108 8.45 -10.91 -5.65
N LYS A 109 9.39 -11.80 -5.39
CA LYS A 109 9.93 -12.04 -4.04
C LYS A 109 11.24 -11.29 -3.85
N LEU A 110 11.45 -10.74 -2.66
CA LEU A 110 12.75 -10.21 -2.27
C LEU A 110 13.73 -11.37 -1.99
N PRO A 111 15.04 -11.13 -2.17
CA PRO A 111 16.07 -12.08 -1.71
C PRO A 111 15.91 -12.34 -0.21
N ALA A 112 15.97 -13.60 0.17
CA ALA A 112 15.91 -13.99 1.58
C ALA A 112 17.23 -13.61 2.28
N THR A 113 17.19 -12.56 3.07
CA THR A 113 18.26 -12.16 3.99
C THR A 113 18.31 -13.08 5.22
N PRO A 114 19.39 -13.12 6.01
CA PRO A 114 19.56 -14.12 7.07
C PRO A 114 18.42 -14.18 8.10
N LEU A 115 17.99 -13.03 8.65
CA LEU A 115 16.89 -13.00 9.61
C LEU A 115 15.56 -13.30 8.94
N PHE A 116 15.34 -12.80 7.73
CA PHE A 116 14.14 -13.10 6.97
C PHE A 116 14.04 -14.58 6.61
N ALA A 117 15.14 -15.19 6.15
CA ALA A 117 15.18 -16.63 5.89
C ALA A 117 14.87 -17.46 7.14
N LYS A 118 15.43 -17.07 8.30
CA LYS A 118 15.13 -17.69 9.59
C LYS A 118 13.65 -17.54 9.98
N TYR A 119 13.07 -16.35 9.76
CA TYR A 119 11.67 -16.09 10.04
C TYR A 119 10.75 -16.95 9.17
N LEU A 120 11.03 -17.01 7.86
CA LEU A 120 10.30 -17.87 6.92
C LEU A 120 10.39 -19.35 7.25
N ALA A 121 11.56 -19.83 7.70
CA ALA A 121 11.75 -21.22 8.11
C ALA A 121 10.89 -21.61 9.33
N GLY A 122 10.49 -20.65 10.13
CA GLY A 122 9.57 -20.86 11.26
C GLY A 122 8.09 -20.86 10.90
N ILE A 123 7.73 -20.68 9.62
CA ILE A 123 6.34 -20.74 9.14
C ILE A 123 6.07 -22.16 8.64
N SER A 124 5.03 -22.80 9.22
CA SER A 124 4.61 -24.13 8.79
C SER A 124 4.20 -24.14 7.31
N ARG A 125 4.55 -25.20 6.62
CA ARG A 125 4.12 -25.48 5.24
C ARG A 125 3.16 -26.65 5.13
N GLU A 126 2.68 -27.12 6.27
CA GLU A 126 1.64 -28.14 6.31
C GLU A 126 0.32 -27.59 5.74
N PRO A 127 -0.47 -28.41 5.06
CA PRO A 127 -1.74 -27.98 4.50
C PRO A 127 -2.73 -27.55 5.59
N VAL A 128 -3.08 -26.24 5.60
CA VAL A 128 -4.05 -25.64 6.51
C VAL A 128 -5.07 -24.79 5.74
N PRO A 129 -6.25 -24.51 6.31
CA PRO A 129 -7.19 -23.57 5.70
C PRO A 129 -6.53 -22.21 5.46
N SER A 130 -6.74 -21.63 4.27
CA SER A 130 -6.06 -20.40 3.86
C SER A 130 -6.38 -19.22 4.77
N ILE A 131 -7.63 -19.12 5.24
CA ILE A 131 -8.05 -18.06 6.16
C ILE A 131 -7.32 -18.19 7.49
N ASP A 132 -7.27 -19.40 8.06
CA ASP A 132 -6.60 -19.66 9.33
C ASP A 132 -5.11 -19.32 9.24
N PHE A 133 -4.46 -19.74 8.17
CA PHE A 133 -3.05 -19.39 7.91
C PHE A 133 -2.81 -17.87 7.89
N LEU A 134 -3.65 -17.12 7.17
CA LEU A 134 -3.49 -15.66 7.07
C LEU A 134 -3.74 -14.97 8.41
N VAL A 135 -4.72 -15.44 9.18
CA VAL A 135 -5.03 -14.92 10.51
C VAL A 135 -3.86 -15.20 11.46
N GLU A 136 -3.37 -16.43 11.51
CA GLU A 136 -2.25 -16.84 12.35
C GLU A 136 -0.96 -16.08 11.99
N LEU A 137 -0.65 -15.94 10.71
CA LEU A 137 0.52 -15.20 10.24
C LEU A 137 0.44 -13.72 10.64
N ASN A 138 -0.73 -13.10 10.47
CA ASN A 138 -0.94 -11.71 10.88
C ASN A 138 -0.83 -11.53 12.40
N GLN A 139 -1.38 -12.44 13.18
CA GLN A 139 -1.26 -12.45 14.64
C GLN A 139 0.20 -12.61 15.08
N ARG A 140 0.93 -13.54 14.47
CA ARG A 140 2.35 -13.74 14.73
C ARG A 140 3.16 -12.49 14.46
N LEU A 141 2.98 -11.85 13.29
CA LEU A 141 3.65 -10.60 12.97
C LEU A 141 3.32 -9.49 13.97
N SER A 142 2.06 -9.39 14.38
CA SER A 142 1.63 -8.41 15.39
C SER A 142 2.27 -8.64 16.76
N ALA A 143 2.57 -9.89 17.11
CA ALA A 143 3.25 -10.25 18.36
C ALA A 143 4.77 -10.03 18.26
N ASP A 144 5.36 -10.34 17.10
CA ASP A 144 6.81 -10.32 16.90
C ASP A 144 7.34 -8.91 16.59
N ILE A 145 6.54 -8.04 15.96
CA ILE A 145 6.95 -6.70 15.51
C ILE A 145 6.23 -5.63 16.30
N ARG A 146 6.96 -4.95 17.16
CA ARG A 146 6.44 -3.82 17.94
C ARG A 146 6.16 -2.62 17.04
N TYR A 147 4.93 -2.09 17.11
CA TYR A 147 4.58 -0.89 16.37
C TYR A 147 5.32 0.34 16.88
N LEU A 148 5.81 1.15 15.95
CA LEU A 148 6.38 2.47 16.21
C LEU A 148 5.98 3.47 15.13
N ILE A 149 5.93 4.75 15.51
CA ILE A 149 5.77 5.85 14.56
C ILE A 149 7.13 6.14 13.94
N ARG A 150 7.21 6.01 12.61
CA ARG A 150 8.43 6.29 11.83
C ARG A 150 8.14 7.37 10.79
N MET A 151 8.87 8.48 10.88
CA MET A 151 8.70 9.65 10.01
C MET A 151 9.60 9.60 8.77
N GLU A 152 10.62 8.74 8.75
CA GLU A 152 11.53 8.57 7.63
C GLU A 152 10.75 8.06 6.41
N PRO A 153 11.03 8.59 5.21
CA PRO A 153 10.38 8.14 3.99
C PRO A 153 10.73 6.68 3.63
N GLY A 154 9.88 6.07 2.82
CA GLY A 154 10.07 4.70 2.34
C GLY A 154 9.61 3.62 3.33
N VAL A 155 9.90 2.38 3.00
CA VAL A 155 9.55 1.17 3.76
C VAL A 155 10.84 0.47 4.17
N GLN A 156 10.87 -0.07 5.39
CA GLN A 156 11.99 -0.90 5.85
C GLN A 156 12.05 -2.20 5.05
N THR A 157 13.26 -2.69 4.83
CA THR A 157 13.44 -4.06 4.36
C THR A 157 13.02 -5.06 5.45
N PRO A 158 12.72 -6.33 5.11
CA PRO A 158 12.43 -7.36 6.11
C PRO A 158 13.49 -7.44 7.21
N GLU A 159 14.77 -7.37 6.86
CA GLU A 159 15.88 -7.40 7.81
C GLU A 159 15.85 -6.21 8.80
N GLN A 160 15.60 -5.00 8.28
CA GLN A 160 15.51 -3.78 9.11
C GLN A 160 14.32 -3.78 10.06
N SER A 161 13.26 -4.53 9.75
CA SER A 161 12.12 -4.68 10.67
C SER A 161 12.35 -5.81 11.69
N LEU A 162 12.98 -6.89 11.26
CA LEU A 162 13.20 -8.08 12.09
C LEU A 162 14.33 -7.89 13.11
N GLU A 163 15.41 -7.18 12.76
CA GLU A 163 16.55 -6.97 13.65
C GLU A 163 16.16 -6.26 14.96
N PRO A 164 15.49 -5.10 14.95
CA PRO A 164 14.98 -4.45 16.15
C PRO A 164 13.62 -5.00 16.61
N ALA A 165 13.02 -5.97 15.89
CA ALA A 165 11.66 -6.43 16.09
C ALA A 165 10.65 -5.27 16.19
N ALA A 166 10.76 -4.28 15.29
CA ALA A 166 9.96 -3.06 15.33
C ALA A 166 9.82 -2.41 13.95
N GLY A 167 8.64 -1.83 13.69
CA GLY A 167 8.36 -1.12 12.45
C GLY A 167 7.08 -0.29 12.52
N SER A 168 6.87 0.57 11.53
CA SER A 168 5.59 1.23 11.33
C SER A 168 4.58 0.30 10.66
N GLY A 169 3.31 0.70 10.58
CA GLY A 169 2.29 -0.12 9.91
C GLY A 169 2.64 -0.48 8.47
N ARG A 170 3.26 0.44 7.71
CA ARG A 170 3.71 0.16 6.34
C ARG A 170 4.86 -0.85 6.28
N ASP A 171 5.75 -0.84 7.28
CA ASP A 171 6.89 -1.76 7.35
C ASP A 171 6.41 -3.18 7.68
N SER A 172 5.48 -3.30 8.64
CA SER A 172 4.84 -4.59 8.99
C SER A 172 4.00 -5.15 7.82
N ALA A 173 3.25 -4.27 7.12
CA ALA A 173 2.49 -4.67 5.95
C ALA A 173 3.42 -5.16 4.81
N TRP A 174 4.56 -4.49 4.61
CA TRP A 174 5.54 -4.91 3.63
C TRP A 174 6.18 -6.25 3.98
N LEU A 175 6.53 -6.46 5.26
CA LEU A 175 7.05 -7.73 5.73
C LEU A 175 6.02 -8.87 5.56
N LEU A 176 4.72 -8.59 5.76
CA LEU A 176 3.65 -9.58 5.61
C LEU A 176 3.51 -10.08 4.16
N VAL A 177 3.72 -9.22 3.17
CA VAL A 177 3.52 -9.56 1.75
C VAL A 177 4.75 -10.17 1.07
N GLN A 178 5.88 -10.26 1.76
CA GLN A 178 7.12 -10.87 1.26
C GLN A 178 7.24 -12.33 1.65
#